data_30346ca956567a365b1f09801a15a006
#
_entry.id   30346ca956567a365b1f09801a15a006
#
_cell.length_a   1.000
_cell.length_b   1.000
_cell.length_c   1.000
_cell.angle_alpha   90.00
_cell.angle_beta   90.00
_cell.angle_gamma   90.00
#
_symmetry.space_group_name_H-M   'P 1'
#
loop_
_entity.id
_entity.type
_entity.pdbx_description
1 polymer ?
#
loop_
_entity_poly.entity_id
_entity_poly.type
_entity_poly.pdbx_seq_one_letter_code
_entity_poly.pdbx_strand_id
1 'polypeptide(L)'
;WAGKSFGFVQVPRIGQEVVVDFLEGDPDQPLITGRVYNAEQMPPWDLPANATQSGVLSRSSKGGGYGNANALRFEDKKGSEQVWLHAEKNQDIEVENDETHWVGHDRTKTIDHDETVHVKHDRTETVDNNETITIGVDRTESVGSNESITIGSNRTETVGVDESITIGANRTEAVGSNETISIGSNRSVTVG
;
A
#
# COMPACT_ATOMS: atom_id res chain seq x y z
N TRP A 1 -10.65 -16.92 -23.93
CA TRP A 1 -10.47 -17.84 -22.82
C TRP A 1 -11.78 -17.95 -22.03
N ALA A 2 -12.42 -19.12 -22.09
CA ALA A 2 -13.68 -19.41 -21.42
C ALA A 2 -13.74 -20.90 -21.04
N GLY A 3 -14.25 -21.19 -19.84
CA GLY A 3 -14.41 -22.56 -19.33
C GLY A 3 -15.52 -22.63 -18.28
N LYS A 4 -15.70 -23.84 -17.70
CA LYS A 4 -16.73 -24.06 -16.68
C LYS A 4 -16.41 -23.29 -15.40
N SER A 5 -17.11 -22.16 -15.18
CA SER A 5 -16.95 -21.27 -14.04
C SER A 5 -15.61 -20.53 -13.96
N PHE A 6 -14.86 -20.43 -15.05
CA PHE A 6 -13.66 -19.61 -15.17
C PHE A 6 -13.52 -18.99 -16.56
N GLY A 7 -12.79 -17.90 -16.68
CA GLY A 7 -12.50 -17.26 -17.96
C GLY A 7 -12.47 -15.74 -17.88
N PHE A 8 -12.36 -15.12 -19.06
CA PHE A 8 -12.38 -13.69 -19.23
C PHE A 8 -13.80 -13.20 -19.54
N VAL A 9 -14.36 -12.33 -18.71
CA VAL A 9 -15.76 -11.88 -18.86
C VAL A 9 -15.82 -10.38 -19.04
N GLN A 10 -16.38 -9.95 -20.18
CA GLN A 10 -16.73 -8.55 -20.44
C GLN A 10 -18.11 -8.51 -21.10
N VAL A 11 -19.11 -8.16 -20.32
CA VAL A 11 -20.48 -8.00 -20.85
C VAL A 11 -20.58 -6.74 -21.69
N PRO A 12 -21.05 -6.79 -22.96
CA PRO A 12 -21.29 -5.61 -23.77
C PRO A 12 -22.29 -4.66 -23.10
N ARG A 13 -22.02 -3.36 -23.13
CA ARG A 13 -22.92 -2.35 -22.60
C ARG A 13 -23.69 -1.68 -23.73
N ILE A 14 -24.90 -1.20 -23.43
CA ILE A 14 -25.73 -0.44 -24.38
C ILE A 14 -24.93 0.72 -24.95
N GLY A 15 -24.96 0.89 -26.28
CA GLY A 15 -24.24 1.90 -27.04
C GLY A 15 -22.87 1.44 -27.57
N GLN A 16 -22.35 0.29 -27.18
CA GLN A 16 -21.13 -0.27 -27.76
C GLN A 16 -21.40 -0.90 -29.12
N GLU A 17 -20.49 -0.69 -30.09
CA GLU A 17 -20.50 -1.38 -31.36
C GLU A 17 -19.87 -2.75 -31.23
N VAL A 18 -20.57 -3.77 -31.72
CA VAL A 18 -20.18 -5.18 -31.60
C VAL A 18 -20.05 -5.84 -32.97
N VAL A 19 -19.14 -6.79 -33.05
CA VAL A 19 -19.03 -7.71 -34.22
C VAL A 19 -19.87 -8.94 -33.95
N VAL A 20 -20.79 -9.23 -34.84
CA VAL A 20 -21.68 -10.40 -34.73
C VAL A 20 -21.33 -11.39 -35.81
N ASP A 21 -21.18 -12.64 -35.44
CA ASP A 21 -21.12 -13.80 -36.33
C ASP A 21 -22.37 -14.66 -36.12
N PHE A 22 -22.63 -15.58 -37.03
CA PHE A 22 -23.79 -16.46 -36.99
C PHE A 22 -23.33 -17.90 -37.05
N LEU A 23 -23.71 -18.71 -36.07
CA LEU A 23 -23.35 -20.14 -36.06
C LEU A 23 -23.89 -20.85 -37.31
N GLU A 24 -22.99 -21.52 -38.00
CA GLU A 24 -23.30 -22.22 -39.28
C GLU A 24 -23.97 -21.31 -40.33
N GLY A 25 -23.87 -19.99 -40.23
CA GLY A 25 -24.52 -19.02 -41.09
C GLY A 25 -26.02 -18.83 -40.84
N ASP A 26 -26.55 -19.36 -39.73
CA ASP A 26 -27.94 -19.25 -39.35
C ASP A 26 -28.25 -17.89 -38.68
N PRO A 27 -29.07 -17.01 -39.30
CA PRO A 27 -29.43 -15.71 -38.76
C PRO A 27 -30.12 -15.73 -37.39
N ASP A 28 -30.72 -16.85 -37.02
CA ASP A 28 -31.41 -17.03 -35.75
C ASP A 28 -30.46 -17.44 -34.62
N GLN A 29 -29.14 -17.63 -34.94
CA GLN A 29 -28.10 -17.99 -33.98
C GLN A 29 -26.95 -16.95 -33.95
N PRO A 30 -27.22 -15.66 -33.58
CA PRO A 30 -26.19 -14.65 -33.52
C PRO A 30 -25.24 -14.85 -32.35
N LEU A 31 -23.94 -14.59 -32.59
CA LEU A 31 -22.88 -14.64 -31.59
C LEU A 31 -22.04 -13.37 -31.65
N ILE A 32 -21.89 -12.70 -30.52
CA ILE A 32 -20.99 -11.54 -30.42
C ILE A 32 -19.57 -12.06 -30.28
N THR A 33 -18.73 -11.79 -31.27
CA THR A 33 -17.34 -12.23 -31.36
C THR A 33 -16.32 -11.15 -31.07
N GLY A 34 -16.72 -9.87 -31.09
CA GLY A 34 -15.81 -8.77 -30.84
C GLY A 34 -16.50 -7.44 -30.59
N ARG A 35 -15.69 -6.43 -30.38
CA ARG A 35 -16.11 -5.03 -30.24
C ARG A 35 -15.14 -4.14 -31.00
N VAL A 36 -15.64 -3.00 -31.49
CA VAL A 36 -14.83 -2.03 -32.20
C VAL A 36 -15.07 -0.63 -31.65
N TYR A 37 -14.06 0.23 -31.77
CA TYR A 37 -14.22 1.66 -31.54
C TYR A 37 -14.80 2.32 -32.78
N ASN A 38 -15.52 3.42 -32.57
CA ASN A 38 -16.08 4.25 -33.63
C ASN A 38 -16.01 5.73 -33.26
N ALA A 39 -16.52 6.62 -34.10
CA ALA A 39 -16.46 8.06 -33.90
C ALA A 39 -17.17 8.57 -32.63
N GLU A 40 -18.15 7.82 -32.11
CA GLU A 40 -18.87 8.14 -30.89
C GLU A 40 -18.28 7.43 -29.64
N GLN A 41 -17.55 6.32 -29.87
CA GLN A 41 -16.98 5.44 -28.84
C GLN A 41 -15.46 5.32 -29.08
N MET A 42 -14.72 6.38 -28.80
CA MET A 42 -13.27 6.46 -28.97
C MET A 42 -12.51 5.67 -27.90
N PRO A 43 -11.26 5.26 -28.16
CA PRO A 43 -10.38 4.64 -27.16
C PRO A 43 -10.24 5.48 -25.89
N PRO A 44 -9.92 4.85 -24.74
CA PRO A 44 -9.80 5.56 -23.46
C PRO A 44 -8.62 6.55 -23.41
N TRP A 45 -7.61 6.35 -24.24
CA TRP A 45 -6.45 7.24 -24.36
C TRP A 45 -6.34 7.77 -25.79
N ASP A 46 -6.13 9.09 -25.90
CA ASP A 46 -6.12 9.79 -27.19
C ASP A 46 -5.00 9.29 -28.10
N LEU A 47 -5.36 8.95 -29.33
CA LEU A 47 -4.43 8.55 -30.37
C LEU A 47 -4.24 9.68 -31.41
N PRO A 48 -3.04 9.87 -31.96
CA PRO A 48 -1.82 9.07 -31.79
C PRO A 48 -0.95 9.45 -30.57
N ALA A 49 -1.33 10.44 -29.76
CA ALA A 49 -0.52 10.98 -28.67
C ALA A 49 -0.06 9.91 -27.66
N ASN A 50 -0.92 8.93 -27.40
CA ASN A 50 -0.65 7.83 -26.44
C ASN A 50 -0.48 6.47 -27.16
N ALA A 51 0.16 6.44 -28.30
CA ALA A 51 0.32 5.21 -29.10
C ALA A 51 1.17 4.13 -28.41
N THR A 52 1.95 4.49 -27.39
CA THR A 52 2.75 3.58 -26.56
C THR A 52 1.98 3.03 -25.34
N GLN A 53 0.75 3.51 -25.11
CA GLN A 53 -0.07 3.01 -24.00
C GLN A 53 -0.95 1.85 -24.43
N SER A 54 -1.05 0.85 -23.54
CA SER A 54 -1.97 -0.26 -23.67
C SER A 54 -2.59 -0.62 -22.31
N GLY A 55 -3.69 -1.35 -22.32
CA GLY A 55 -4.32 -1.79 -21.07
C GLY A 55 -5.84 -1.89 -21.10
N VAL A 56 -6.43 -1.88 -19.92
CA VAL A 56 -7.89 -1.94 -19.72
C VAL A 56 -8.31 -0.78 -18.83
N LEU A 57 -9.32 -0.04 -19.27
CA LEU A 57 -10.00 0.97 -18.47
C LEU A 57 -11.49 0.66 -18.45
N SER A 58 -12.04 0.44 -17.27
CA SER A 58 -13.47 0.23 -17.05
C SER A 58 -14.21 1.56 -16.88
N ARG A 59 -15.50 1.49 -16.62
CA ARG A 59 -16.34 2.66 -16.30
C ARG A 59 -17.34 2.26 -15.23
N SER A 60 -17.44 3.06 -14.18
CA SER A 60 -18.47 2.84 -13.16
C SER A 60 -19.86 2.87 -13.76
N SER A 61 -20.72 1.92 -13.38
CA SER A 61 -22.12 1.83 -13.77
C SER A 61 -23.03 2.05 -12.53
N LYS A 62 -24.15 2.78 -12.64
CA LYS A 62 -24.65 3.55 -13.76
C LYS A 62 -24.26 5.01 -13.56
N GLY A 63 -24.08 5.74 -14.67
CA GLY A 63 -23.86 7.18 -14.64
C GLY A 63 -22.44 7.65 -14.31
N GLY A 64 -21.44 6.77 -14.27
CA GLY A 64 -20.05 7.15 -14.08
C GLY A 64 -19.50 7.97 -15.24
N GLY A 65 -18.81 9.09 -14.93
CA GLY A 65 -18.10 9.92 -15.88
C GLY A 65 -16.74 9.35 -16.28
N TYR A 66 -15.99 10.10 -17.09
CA TYR A 66 -14.67 9.66 -17.59
C TYR A 66 -13.68 9.33 -16.47
N GLY A 67 -13.69 10.10 -15.37
CA GLY A 67 -12.82 9.88 -14.21
C GLY A 67 -13.20 8.69 -13.32
N ASN A 68 -14.40 8.11 -13.48
CA ASN A 68 -14.85 7.02 -12.62
C ASN A 68 -14.55 5.66 -13.25
N ALA A 69 -13.39 5.10 -12.99
CA ALA A 69 -12.90 3.90 -13.67
C ALA A 69 -11.94 3.09 -12.78
N ASN A 70 -11.94 1.75 -12.97
CA ASN A 70 -10.81 0.92 -12.57
C ASN A 70 -9.92 0.71 -13.79
N ALA A 71 -8.60 0.68 -13.62
CA ALA A 71 -7.69 0.55 -14.74
C ALA A 71 -6.45 -0.28 -14.44
N LEU A 72 -5.94 -0.95 -15.46
CA LEU A 72 -4.57 -1.43 -15.55
C LEU A 72 -4.01 -0.91 -16.86
N ARG A 73 -2.98 -0.07 -16.79
CA ARG A 73 -2.35 0.55 -17.95
C ARG A 73 -0.85 0.25 -17.95
N PHE A 74 -0.33 -0.03 -19.12
CA PHE A 74 1.09 -0.09 -19.43
C PHE A 74 1.47 1.13 -20.26
N GLU A 75 2.58 1.76 -19.95
CA GLU A 75 3.25 2.75 -20.77
C GLU A 75 4.60 2.15 -21.19
N ASP A 76 4.80 1.95 -22.48
CA ASP A 76 5.99 1.32 -23.06
C ASP A 76 6.94 2.33 -23.71
N LYS A 77 6.75 3.63 -23.46
CA LYS A 77 7.64 4.68 -23.96
C LYS A 77 9.02 4.55 -23.29
N LYS A 78 10.05 4.25 -24.08
CA LYS A 78 11.42 4.04 -23.60
C LYS A 78 11.92 5.19 -22.72
N GLY A 79 12.32 4.84 -21.49
CA GLY A 79 12.79 5.78 -20.47
C GLY A 79 11.67 6.43 -19.63
N SER A 80 10.43 6.02 -19.88
CA SER A 80 9.25 6.48 -19.12
C SER A 80 8.24 5.33 -18.92
N GLU A 81 8.75 4.10 -18.92
CA GLU A 81 7.94 2.89 -18.77
C GLU A 81 7.21 2.90 -17.41
N GLN A 82 5.95 2.49 -17.41
CA GLN A 82 5.12 2.48 -16.21
C GLN A 82 4.07 1.38 -16.25
N VAL A 83 3.85 0.72 -15.13
CA VAL A 83 2.63 -0.04 -14.85
C VAL A 83 1.80 0.75 -13.86
N TRP A 84 0.57 1.10 -14.26
CA TRP A 84 -0.36 1.85 -13.42
C TRP A 84 -1.60 1.02 -13.13
N LEU A 85 -1.84 0.76 -11.84
CA LEU A 85 -3.04 0.09 -11.34
C LEU A 85 -3.88 1.12 -10.57
N HIS A 86 -5.13 1.26 -10.96
CA HIS A 86 -6.07 2.20 -10.35
C HIS A 86 -7.37 1.50 -9.96
N ALA A 87 -7.75 1.68 -8.71
CA ALA A 87 -9.05 1.29 -8.18
C ALA A 87 -9.88 2.55 -7.85
N GLU A 88 -11.06 2.69 -8.44
CA GLU A 88 -11.97 3.81 -8.22
C GLU A 88 -12.42 3.96 -6.75
N LYS A 89 -12.48 2.86 -6.04
CA LYS A 89 -12.92 2.86 -4.64
C LYS A 89 -12.04 1.95 -3.77
N ASN A 90 -12.19 0.67 -3.90
CA ASN A 90 -11.50 -0.32 -3.07
C ASN A 90 -10.58 -1.17 -3.94
N GLN A 91 -9.43 -1.52 -3.39
CA GLN A 91 -8.54 -2.53 -3.93
C GLN A 91 -8.29 -3.59 -2.86
N ASP A 92 -8.60 -4.83 -3.19
CA ASP A 92 -8.32 -5.99 -2.34
C ASP A 92 -7.26 -6.85 -3.03
N ILE A 93 -6.22 -7.22 -2.28
CA ILE A 93 -5.16 -8.12 -2.72
C ILE A 93 -5.14 -9.29 -1.75
N GLU A 94 -5.37 -10.49 -2.27
CA GLU A 94 -5.36 -11.73 -1.50
C GLU A 94 -4.30 -12.67 -2.09
N VAL A 95 -3.41 -13.18 -1.25
CA VAL A 95 -2.34 -14.09 -1.62
C VAL A 95 -2.36 -15.28 -0.68
N GLU A 96 -2.64 -16.47 -1.23
CA GLU A 96 -2.85 -17.70 -0.45
C GLU A 96 -1.57 -18.28 0.18
N ASN A 97 -0.40 -17.90 -0.30
CA ASN A 97 0.87 -18.40 0.20
C ASN A 97 1.86 -17.24 0.42
N ASP A 98 2.77 -16.99 -0.48
CA ASP A 98 3.85 -16.03 -0.28
C ASP A 98 3.69 -14.80 -1.17
N GLU A 99 3.98 -13.63 -0.62
CA GLU A 99 4.09 -12.38 -1.35
C GLU A 99 5.49 -11.79 -1.20
N THR A 100 6.13 -11.43 -2.31
CA THR A 100 7.46 -10.82 -2.31
C THR A 100 7.43 -9.50 -3.06
N HIS A 101 7.92 -8.44 -2.43
CA HIS A 101 8.10 -7.12 -3.05
C HIS A 101 9.58 -6.76 -3.11
N TRP A 102 10.09 -6.55 -4.31
CA TRP A 102 11.43 -5.99 -4.53
C TRP A 102 11.31 -4.65 -5.25
N VAL A 103 11.92 -3.62 -4.68
CA VAL A 103 11.94 -2.27 -5.26
C VAL A 103 13.39 -1.85 -5.44
N GLY A 104 13.82 -1.66 -6.68
CA GLY A 104 15.22 -1.40 -7.04
C GLY A 104 15.74 -0.02 -6.64
N HIS A 105 14.88 0.93 -6.30
CA HIS A 105 15.24 2.29 -5.90
C HIS A 105 14.33 2.77 -4.77
N ASP A 106 13.46 3.71 -4.99
CA ASP A 106 12.66 4.32 -3.93
C ASP A 106 11.27 3.69 -3.81
N ARG A 107 10.75 3.59 -2.60
CA ARG A 107 9.36 3.26 -2.31
C ARG A 107 8.74 4.35 -1.44
N THR A 108 7.63 4.90 -1.91
CA THR A 108 6.81 5.84 -1.13
C THR A 108 5.45 5.22 -0.82
N LYS A 109 5.00 5.34 0.42
CA LYS A 109 3.66 4.93 0.87
C LYS A 109 3.00 6.09 1.59
N THR A 110 1.83 6.50 1.13
CA THR A 110 1.01 7.54 1.77
C THR A 110 -0.35 6.96 2.11
N ILE A 111 -0.78 7.11 3.35
CA ILE A 111 -2.10 6.69 3.85
C ILE A 111 -2.78 7.92 4.43
N ASP A 112 -3.88 8.33 3.84
CA ASP A 112 -4.58 9.57 4.22
C ASP A 112 -5.37 9.44 5.54
N HIS A 113 -5.64 8.22 5.98
CA HIS A 113 -6.40 7.98 7.20
C HIS A 113 -5.69 6.96 8.09
N ASP A 114 -6.11 5.73 8.17
CA ASP A 114 -5.59 4.75 9.10
C ASP A 114 -4.79 3.64 8.40
N GLU A 115 -3.74 3.18 9.05
CA GLU A 115 -3.05 1.94 8.68
C GLU A 115 -3.07 0.97 9.86
N THR A 116 -3.46 -0.28 9.60
CA THR A 116 -3.36 -1.37 10.56
C THR A 116 -2.46 -2.48 10.00
N VAL A 117 -1.45 -2.86 10.76
CA VAL A 117 -0.57 -3.98 10.43
C VAL A 117 -0.68 -5.05 11.52
N HIS A 118 -1.08 -6.27 11.15
CA HIS A 118 -1.17 -7.40 12.06
C HIS A 118 -0.28 -8.56 11.55
N VAL A 119 0.80 -8.84 12.27
CA VAL A 119 1.71 -9.96 11.99
C VAL A 119 1.50 -11.02 13.04
N LYS A 120 1.00 -12.19 12.65
CA LYS A 120 0.65 -13.27 13.59
C LYS A 120 1.86 -14.03 14.15
N HIS A 121 3.01 -13.91 13.55
CA HIS A 121 4.24 -14.58 13.99
C HIS A 121 5.36 -13.55 14.13
N ASP A 122 6.40 -13.60 13.36
CA ASP A 122 7.57 -12.75 13.53
C ASP A 122 7.58 -11.57 12.55
N ARG A 123 8.04 -10.41 13.01
CA ARG A 123 8.37 -9.26 12.16
C ARG A 123 9.84 -8.90 12.35
N THR A 124 10.56 -8.84 11.25
CA THR A 124 11.93 -8.32 11.22
C THR A 124 11.99 -7.07 10.35
N GLU A 125 12.62 -6.04 10.86
CA GLU A 125 12.87 -4.79 10.14
C GLU A 125 14.35 -4.43 10.25
N THR A 126 14.99 -4.12 9.12
CA THR A 126 16.39 -3.72 9.07
C THR A 126 16.51 -2.45 8.23
N VAL A 127 17.13 -1.41 8.81
CA VAL A 127 17.43 -0.16 8.14
C VAL A 127 18.95 0.05 8.19
N ASP A 128 19.59 -0.06 7.04
CA ASP A 128 21.07 -0.04 6.97
C ASP A 128 21.68 1.34 7.28
N ASN A 129 20.90 2.41 7.20
CA ASN A 129 21.38 3.76 7.39
C ASN A 129 20.58 4.48 8.49
N ASN A 130 19.64 5.32 8.16
CA ASN A 130 18.92 6.15 9.12
C ASN A 130 17.44 5.81 9.16
N GLU A 131 16.88 5.73 10.34
CA GLU A 131 15.45 5.69 10.58
C GLU A 131 15.01 6.97 11.28
N THR A 132 13.88 7.55 10.87
CA THR A 132 13.24 8.67 11.55
C THR A 132 11.78 8.35 11.81
N ILE A 133 11.36 8.40 13.07
CA ILE A 133 9.98 8.20 13.49
C ILE A 133 9.47 9.49 14.13
N THR A 134 8.37 10.04 13.58
CA THR A 134 7.70 11.21 14.13
C THR A 134 6.26 10.86 14.48
N ILE A 135 5.88 11.02 15.75
CA ILE A 135 4.52 10.76 16.24
C ILE A 135 3.92 12.09 16.69
N GLY A 136 2.81 12.48 16.09
CA GLY A 136 2.19 13.78 16.31
C GLY A 136 1.43 13.90 17.65
N VAL A 137 0.97 12.80 18.22
CA VAL A 137 0.18 12.80 19.47
C VAL A 137 0.75 11.75 20.42
N ASP A 138 0.27 10.55 20.42
CA ASP A 138 0.63 9.53 21.41
C ASP A 138 1.32 8.33 20.78
N ARG A 139 2.31 7.77 21.48
CA ARG A 139 2.90 6.46 21.20
C ARG A 139 2.69 5.55 22.40
N THR A 140 2.11 4.39 22.16
CA THR A 140 2.03 3.32 23.14
C THR A 140 2.82 2.11 22.66
N GLU A 141 3.69 1.59 23.51
CA GLU A 141 4.46 0.38 23.25
C GLU A 141 4.27 -0.61 24.41
N SER A 142 4.03 -1.88 24.09
CA SER A 142 3.86 -2.94 25.08
C SER A 142 4.65 -4.17 24.65
N VAL A 143 5.63 -4.55 25.46
CA VAL A 143 6.47 -5.73 25.26
C VAL A 143 6.13 -6.78 26.30
N GLY A 144 5.58 -7.90 25.86
CA GLY A 144 5.07 -8.95 26.75
C GLY A 144 6.15 -9.76 27.49
N SER A 145 7.41 -9.69 27.08
CA SER A 145 8.52 -10.40 27.72
C SER A 145 9.73 -9.48 27.86
N ASN A 146 10.71 -9.57 26.98
CA ASN A 146 11.97 -8.85 27.11
C ASN A 146 12.13 -7.78 26.04
N GLU A 147 12.63 -6.63 26.42
CA GLU A 147 13.14 -5.60 25.52
C GLU A 147 14.65 -5.47 25.67
N SER A 148 15.36 -5.30 24.57
CA SER A 148 16.80 -5.03 24.58
C SER A 148 17.10 -3.86 23.65
N ILE A 149 17.73 -2.82 24.21
CA ILE A 149 18.14 -1.62 23.47
C ILE A 149 19.66 -1.46 23.56
N THR A 150 20.34 -1.45 22.42
CA THR A 150 21.78 -1.21 22.35
C THR A 150 22.06 0.04 21.53
N ILE A 151 22.74 1.00 22.13
CA ILE A 151 23.13 2.27 21.48
C ILE A 151 24.65 2.31 21.38
N GLY A 152 25.17 2.31 20.17
CA GLY A 152 26.62 2.27 19.92
C GLY A 152 27.38 3.56 20.24
N SER A 153 26.70 4.69 20.35
CA SER A 153 27.29 5.99 20.68
C SER A 153 26.47 6.75 21.72
N ASN A 154 25.67 7.72 21.32
CA ASN A 154 24.98 8.61 22.25
C ASN A 154 23.46 8.34 22.27
N ARG A 155 22.85 8.37 23.47
CA ARG A 155 21.41 8.46 23.65
C ARG A 155 21.07 9.80 24.30
N THR A 156 20.13 10.51 23.71
CA THR A 156 19.54 11.71 24.32
C THR A 156 18.06 11.47 24.53
N GLU A 157 17.55 11.76 25.72
CA GLU A 157 16.14 11.66 26.05
C GLU A 157 15.70 12.97 26.70
N THR A 158 14.56 13.52 26.27
CA THR A 158 14.00 14.75 26.83
C THR A 158 12.52 14.53 27.10
N VAL A 159 12.13 14.63 28.37
CA VAL A 159 10.74 14.54 28.82
C VAL A 159 10.29 15.93 29.28
N GLY A 160 9.26 16.49 28.65
CA GLY A 160 8.85 17.88 28.85
C GLY A 160 8.11 18.14 30.17
N VAL A 161 7.49 17.12 30.76
CA VAL A 161 6.71 17.24 32.00
C VAL A 161 7.16 16.22 33.04
N ASP A 162 6.62 15.01 32.99
CA ASP A 162 6.86 14.00 34.01
C ASP A 162 7.41 12.72 33.39
N GLU A 163 8.36 12.10 34.07
CA GLU A 163 8.82 10.73 33.81
C GLU A 163 8.50 9.84 35.01
N SER A 164 7.99 8.63 34.76
CA SER A 164 7.76 7.64 35.79
C SER A 164 8.38 6.31 35.40
N ILE A 165 9.27 5.78 36.23
CA ILE A 165 9.92 4.50 36.04
C ILE A 165 9.59 3.59 37.23
N THR A 166 8.96 2.43 36.95
CA THR A 166 8.65 1.42 37.96
C THR A 166 9.40 0.15 37.66
N ILE A 167 10.23 -0.31 38.58
CA ILE A 167 11.00 -1.57 38.49
C ILE A 167 10.51 -2.52 39.56
N GLY A 168 9.95 -3.65 39.16
CA GLY A 168 9.37 -4.64 40.09
C GLY A 168 10.37 -5.42 40.92
N ALA A 169 11.64 -5.49 40.53
CA ALA A 169 12.69 -6.21 41.26
C ALA A 169 13.95 -5.36 41.36
N ASN A 170 14.97 -5.64 40.56
CA ASN A 170 16.28 -4.99 40.67
C ASN A 170 16.53 -4.00 39.52
N ARG A 171 17.09 -2.84 39.85
CA ARG A 171 17.69 -1.91 38.89
C ARG A 171 19.20 -1.92 39.10
N THR A 172 19.95 -2.13 38.03
CA THR A 172 21.40 -1.95 38.02
C THR A 172 21.75 -0.82 37.08
N GLU A 173 22.54 0.12 37.57
CA GLU A 173 23.06 1.23 36.78
C GLU A 173 24.57 1.26 36.95
N ALA A 174 25.32 1.33 35.85
CA ALA A 174 26.77 1.44 35.87
C ALA A 174 27.23 2.58 34.97
N VAL A 175 27.85 3.59 35.57
CA VAL A 175 28.39 4.76 34.88
C VAL A 175 29.91 4.67 34.88
N GLY A 176 30.52 4.50 33.70
CA GLY A 176 31.97 4.27 33.57
C GLY A 176 32.87 5.46 33.93
N SER A 177 32.31 6.68 33.99
CA SER A 177 33.08 7.88 34.31
C SER A 177 32.28 8.77 35.28
N ASN A 178 31.55 9.77 34.78
CA ASN A 178 30.87 10.76 35.61
C ASN A 178 29.36 10.65 35.45
N GLU A 179 28.63 10.71 36.57
CA GLU A 179 27.21 10.97 36.64
C GLU A 179 26.97 12.36 37.17
N THR A 180 26.06 13.11 36.56
CA THR A 180 25.63 14.41 37.07
C THR A 180 24.11 14.39 37.23
N ILE A 181 23.65 14.63 38.46
CA ILE A 181 22.22 14.73 38.78
C ILE A 181 21.98 16.15 39.27
N SER A 182 21.12 16.91 38.56
CA SER A 182 20.71 18.27 38.95
C SER A 182 19.22 18.27 39.28
N ILE A 183 18.85 18.61 40.49
CA ILE A 183 17.49 18.62 40.99
C ILE A 183 17.13 20.06 41.37
N GLY A 184 16.18 20.68 40.67
CA GLY A 184 15.80 22.07 40.90
C GLY A 184 15.06 22.37 42.22
N SER A 185 14.48 21.32 42.84
CA SER A 185 13.72 21.49 44.10
C SER A 185 14.07 20.40 45.11
N ASN A 186 13.37 19.30 45.15
CA ASN A 186 13.52 18.24 46.15
C ASN A 186 13.89 16.89 45.56
N ARG A 187 14.80 16.17 46.25
CA ARG A 187 15.04 14.72 46.04
C ARG A 187 14.69 13.99 47.32
N SER A 188 13.85 12.97 47.21
CA SER A 188 13.60 12.04 48.32
C SER A 188 14.11 10.65 47.92
N VAL A 189 14.83 10.00 48.83
CA VAL A 189 15.28 8.61 48.70
C VAL A 189 14.83 7.88 49.96
N THR A 190 13.98 6.87 49.77
CA THR A 190 13.56 6.02 50.89
C THR A 190 14.14 4.61 50.68
N VAL A 191 14.85 4.12 51.66
CA VAL A 191 15.39 2.73 51.70
C VAL A 191 14.67 2.01 52.82
N GLY A 192 13.97 0.93 52.49
CA GLY A 192 13.23 0.11 53.44
C GLY A 192 14.12 -0.96 54.10
#